data_a889ef064b7afd6ca1b792cc6c5dc326
#
_entry.id   a889ef064b7afd6ca1b792cc6c5dc326
#
_cell.length_a   1.000
_cell.length_b   1.000
_cell.length_c   1.000
_cell.angle_alpha   90.00
_cell.angle_beta   90.00
_cell.angle_gamma   90.00
#
_symmetry.space_group_name_H-M   'P 1'
#
loop_
_entity.id
_entity.type
_entity.pdbx_description
1 polymer ?
#
loop_
_entity_poly.entity_id
_entity_poly.type
_entity_poly.pdbx_seq_one_letter_code
_entity_poly.pdbx_strand_id
1 'polypeptide(L)'
;MKLAYWMYAGPAHIGTLRIASSFKNVHAIMHAPLGDDYFNVMRSMLERERDFTPVTASIVDRHVLARGSQEKVIQNILRKDKEDHPDLILLTPTCTSSILQEDLHNFVEMAKTSIGTQNLEKMDASASQGQGLPEPRDVILADVNHYRVNELQAADRTLEQIVRFYIEKAKKQGNLPPSGTKTEKPTANILGVYTLGFHHQHDCRELKRLLHDCGIEINEIVPEGCSVHNLKNLSKAWFNIVPYRELGLMTAVYLEKELEMPYISTTPMGLVDTSTFLHQVFEICRKVVDMTFASGSNSPVQAPVDSQTLALTVAPETNGFSENWLNQYIKNQTLFLSGAAWFSRSIDCQNLTGKKAVVFGDATHAASMTKILAREMGIRVACAGTYCKHDADWFREQVKGFCDQILITDDHTQVGDIISEIQPSAIFGTQMERHVGKRLDIPCGVISPPIHIQNFPLGYRPFLGYEGSNQIADLVYNSFNLGMEDHLLSIFGGHDTKEVITKSLSTSDNLTWSNDGLAELNKIPGFVRGKVKRNTEKYARQAAIQIITADTMYAAKEALAA
;
A
#
# COMPACT_ATOMS: atom_id res chain seq x y z
N MET A 1 -22.88 -11.84 -8.55
CA MET A 1 -22.11 -10.64 -8.93
C MET A 1 -21.57 -10.04 -7.64
N LYS A 2 -20.23 -10.12 -7.39
CA LYS A 2 -19.64 -9.48 -6.21
C LYS A 2 -19.65 -7.97 -6.48
N LEU A 3 -20.25 -7.18 -5.60
CA LEU A 3 -20.18 -5.71 -5.68
C LEU A 3 -18.72 -5.26 -5.53
N ALA A 4 -18.34 -4.19 -6.19
CA ALA A 4 -17.00 -3.61 -6.09
C ALA A 4 -16.57 -3.31 -4.64
N TYR A 5 -17.52 -3.11 -3.75
CA TYR A 5 -17.33 -2.92 -2.31
C TYR A 5 -16.72 -4.15 -1.60
N TRP A 6 -16.89 -5.36 -2.16
CA TRP A 6 -16.43 -6.63 -1.59
C TRP A 6 -15.25 -7.23 -2.33
N MET A 7 -14.42 -6.40 -2.94
CA MET A 7 -13.20 -6.81 -3.64
C MET A 7 -11.99 -6.18 -2.95
N TYR A 8 -10.95 -6.99 -2.71
CA TYR A 8 -9.68 -6.48 -2.17
C TYR A 8 -8.96 -5.56 -3.16
N ALA A 9 -8.79 -6.04 -4.37
CA ALA A 9 -8.19 -5.28 -5.46
C ALA A 9 -9.21 -5.07 -6.58
N GLY A 10 -9.20 -3.90 -7.19
CA GLY A 10 -10.04 -3.57 -8.32
C GLY A 10 -9.57 -4.24 -9.62
N PRO A 11 -10.30 -4.00 -10.73
CA PRO A 11 -9.87 -4.44 -12.05
C PRO A 11 -8.60 -3.72 -12.52
N ALA A 12 -7.87 -4.35 -13.45
CA ALA A 12 -6.56 -3.92 -13.89
C ALA A 12 -6.48 -2.45 -14.37
N HIS A 13 -7.49 -1.97 -15.11
CA HIS A 13 -7.49 -0.59 -15.61
C HIS A 13 -7.41 0.46 -14.49
N ILE A 14 -7.92 0.16 -13.28
CA ILE A 14 -7.81 1.08 -12.14
C ILE A 14 -6.36 1.29 -11.73
N GLY A 15 -5.54 0.23 -11.71
CA GLY A 15 -4.10 0.35 -11.48
C GLY A 15 -3.41 1.25 -12.50
N THR A 16 -3.74 1.07 -13.78
CA THR A 16 -3.23 1.91 -14.87
C THR A 16 -3.63 3.38 -14.69
N LEU A 17 -4.90 3.65 -14.34
CA LEU A 17 -5.40 5.01 -14.10
C LEU A 17 -4.69 5.68 -12.91
N ARG A 18 -4.45 4.94 -11.83
CA ARG A 18 -3.72 5.46 -10.66
C ARG A 18 -2.30 5.88 -10.99
N ILE A 19 -1.59 5.07 -11.78
CA ILE A 19 -0.24 5.41 -12.24
C ILE A 19 -0.28 6.65 -13.13
N ALA A 20 -1.20 6.71 -14.09
CA ALA A 20 -1.33 7.87 -14.99
C ALA A 20 -1.59 9.17 -14.22
N SER A 21 -2.51 9.14 -13.24
CA SER A 21 -2.86 10.33 -12.44
C SER A 21 -1.75 10.77 -11.49
N SER A 22 -0.84 9.88 -11.14
CA SER A 22 0.27 10.19 -10.24
C SER A 22 1.43 10.92 -10.94
N PHE A 23 1.61 10.72 -12.24
CA PHE A 23 2.56 11.48 -13.03
C PHE A 23 2.05 12.90 -13.32
N LYS A 24 2.97 13.84 -13.49
CA LYS A 24 2.63 15.17 -13.99
C LYS A 24 2.30 15.11 -15.47
N ASN A 25 1.22 15.79 -15.85
CA ASN A 25 0.82 16.00 -17.24
C ASN A 25 0.67 14.71 -18.08
N VAL A 26 0.16 13.64 -17.47
CA VAL A 26 -0.19 12.38 -18.13
C VAL A 26 -1.71 12.27 -18.18
N HIS A 27 -2.25 11.96 -19.35
CA HIS A 27 -3.68 11.78 -19.55
C HIS A 27 -4.01 10.33 -19.86
N ALA A 28 -4.95 9.75 -19.12
CA ALA A 28 -5.42 8.39 -19.37
C ALA A 28 -6.68 8.38 -20.23
N ILE A 29 -6.70 7.48 -21.21
CA ILE A 29 -7.89 7.17 -22.01
C ILE A 29 -8.28 5.72 -21.73
N MET A 30 -9.47 5.53 -21.18
CA MET A 30 -10.03 4.21 -20.90
C MET A 30 -10.91 3.78 -22.06
N HIS A 31 -10.57 2.68 -22.73
CA HIS A 31 -11.40 2.10 -23.77
C HIS A 31 -12.46 1.17 -23.19
N ALA A 32 -13.64 1.72 -22.92
CA ALA A 32 -14.66 1.12 -22.08
C ALA A 32 -16.09 1.51 -22.46
N PRO A 33 -17.09 0.70 -22.11
CA PRO A 33 -18.48 1.14 -22.10
C PRO A 33 -18.71 2.21 -21.03
N LEU A 34 -19.81 2.93 -21.16
CA LEU A 34 -20.25 3.87 -20.15
C LEU A 34 -20.55 3.11 -18.84
N GLY A 35 -19.90 3.50 -17.76
CA GLY A 35 -20.08 2.90 -16.44
C GLY A 35 -18.89 2.08 -15.93
N ASP A 36 -17.92 1.69 -16.77
CA ASP A 36 -16.68 1.05 -16.27
C ASP A 36 -15.82 2.02 -15.42
N ASP A 37 -16.03 3.32 -15.56
CA ASP A 37 -15.43 4.36 -14.72
C ASP A 37 -16.00 4.39 -13.29
N TYR A 38 -17.12 3.71 -13.05
CA TYR A 38 -17.71 3.61 -11.71
C TYR A 38 -16.71 3.14 -10.65
N PHE A 39 -15.89 2.16 -10.99
CA PHE A 39 -14.83 1.68 -10.07
C PHE A 39 -13.82 2.78 -9.72
N ASN A 40 -13.41 3.58 -10.71
CA ASN A 40 -12.49 4.69 -10.48
C ASN A 40 -13.12 5.75 -9.57
N VAL A 41 -14.34 6.17 -9.88
CA VAL A 41 -15.09 7.14 -9.08
C VAL A 41 -15.29 6.64 -7.66
N MET A 42 -15.76 5.40 -7.52
CA MET A 42 -16.00 4.81 -6.20
C MET A 42 -14.72 4.70 -5.36
N ARG A 43 -13.60 4.25 -5.95
CA ARG A 43 -12.32 4.16 -5.25
C ARG A 43 -11.82 5.53 -4.81
N SER A 44 -11.86 6.54 -5.68
CA SER A 44 -11.47 7.91 -5.34
C SER A 44 -12.31 8.49 -4.19
N MET A 45 -13.63 8.23 -4.20
CA MET A 45 -14.51 8.65 -3.10
C MET A 45 -14.21 7.94 -1.79
N LEU A 46 -13.95 6.63 -1.84
CA LEU A 46 -13.70 5.82 -0.65
C LEU A 46 -12.32 6.12 -0.05
N GLU A 47 -11.36 6.43 -0.87
CA GLU A 47 -10.02 6.85 -0.45
C GLU A 47 -9.94 8.35 -0.10
N ARG A 48 -11.08 9.06 -0.17
CA ARG A 48 -11.25 10.47 0.23
C ARG A 48 -10.27 11.41 -0.47
N GLU A 49 -9.96 11.10 -1.73
CA GLU A 49 -9.15 11.98 -2.55
C GLU A 49 -9.91 13.28 -2.83
N ARG A 50 -9.14 14.36 -2.91
CA ARG A 50 -9.68 15.69 -3.15
C ARG A 50 -10.32 15.80 -4.52
N ASP A 51 -9.65 15.22 -5.52
CA ASP A 51 -10.05 15.29 -6.91
C ASP A 51 -10.19 13.88 -7.49
N PHE A 52 -11.12 13.70 -8.41
CA PHE A 52 -11.23 12.45 -9.15
C PHE A 52 -10.07 12.31 -10.12
N THR A 53 -9.62 11.06 -10.33
CA THR A 53 -8.63 10.75 -11.35
C THR A 53 -9.13 11.21 -12.72
N PRO A 54 -8.45 12.14 -13.40
CA PRO A 54 -8.87 12.59 -14.73
C PRO A 54 -8.73 11.46 -15.73
N VAL A 55 -9.85 11.05 -16.32
CA VAL A 55 -9.92 9.98 -17.31
C VAL A 55 -10.89 10.34 -18.41
N THR A 56 -10.52 10.03 -19.64
CA THR A 56 -11.42 10.09 -20.79
C THR A 56 -11.89 8.68 -21.12
N ALA A 57 -13.21 8.46 -21.16
CA ALA A 57 -13.77 7.21 -21.63
C ALA A 57 -13.97 7.26 -23.15
N SER A 58 -13.42 6.28 -23.85
CA SER A 58 -13.76 6.02 -25.26
C SER A 58 -14.99 5.09 -25.26
N ILE A 59 -16.18 5.71 -25.19
CA ILE A 59 -17.43 5.00 -24.95
C ILE A 59 -17.71 3.96 -26.03
N VAL A 60 -17.70 2.70 -25.65
CA VAL A 60 -18.07 1.55 -26.48
C VAL A 60 -19.57 1.29 -26.31
N ASP A 61 -20.36 1.78 -27.25
CA ASP A 61 -21.79 1.54 -27.33
C ASP A 61 -22.13 0.54 -28.46
N ARG A 62 -23.41 0.19 -28.59
CA ARG A 62 -23.88 -0.73 -29.64
C ARG A 62 -23.53 -0.28 -31.07
N HIS A 63 -23.42 1.03 -31.31
CA HIS A 63 -23.12 1.57 -32.63
C HIS A 63 -21.62 1.44 -32.93
N VAL A 64 -20.79 1.67 -31.91
CA VAL A 64 -19.34 1.45 -31.97
C VAL A 64 -19.02 -0.03 -32.16
N LEU A 65 -19.74 -0.91 -31.46
CA LEU A 65 -19.60 -2.37 -31.61
C LEU A 65 -19.93 -2.82 -33.05
N ALA A 66 -20.93 -2.21 -33.68
CA ALA A 66 -21.34 -2.56 -35.04
C ALA A 66 -20.41 -2.02 -36.14
N ARG A 67 -19.77 -0.88 -35.91
CA ARG A 67 -18.92 -0.18 -36.90
C ARG A 67 -17.42 -0.33 -36.66
N GLY A 68 -17.03 -0.84 -35.49
CA GLY A 68 -15.65 -0.80 -34.98
C GLY A 68 -15.38 0.44 -34.14
N SER A 69 -14.44 0.31 -33.21
CA SER A 69 -14.09 1.37 -32.25
C SER A 69 -12.92 2.25 -32.69
N GLN A 70 -12.17 1.83 -33.71
CA GLN A 70 -10.91 2.40 -34.16
C GLN A 70 -10.95 3.92 -34.31
N GLU A 71 -11.90 4.41 -35.12
CA GLU A 71 -12.01 5.85 -35.41
C GLU A 71 -12.25 6.67 -34.15
N LYS A 72 -13.10 6.16 -33.24
CA LYS A 72 -13.43 6.83 -31.99
C LYS A 72 -12.25 6.89 -31.02
N VAL A 73 -11.47 5.83 -30.92
CA VAL A 73 -10.25 5.81 -30.11
C VAL A 73 -9.24 6.82 -30.64
N ILE A 74 -8.99 6.80 -31.94
CA ILE A 74 -8.06 7.75 -32.60
C ILE A 74 -8.53 9.20 -32.41
N GLN A 75 -9.82 9.49 -32.64
CA GLN A 75 -10.37 10.82 -32.42
C GLN A 75 -10.24 11.31 -30.97
N ASN A 76 -10.45 10.44 -29.99
CA ASN A 76 -10.27 10.80 -28.59
C ASN A 76 -8.80 11.11 -28.27
N ILE A 77 -7.86 10.34 -28.79
CA ILE A 77 -6.42 10.60 -28.62
C ILE A 77 -6.07 11.96 -29.23
N LEU A 78 -6.46 12.21 -30.49
CA LEU A 78 -6.20 13.47 -31.19
C LEU A 78 -6.87 14.66 -30.51
N ARG A 79 -8.08 14.49 -30.00
CA ARG A 79 -8.79 15.53 -29.26
C ARG A 79 -8.04 15.90 -27.98
N LYS A 80 -7.63 14.90 -27.19
CA LYS A 80 -6.91 15.13 -25.93
C LYS A 80 -5.51 15.69 -26.15
N ASP A 81 -4.87 15.30 -27.23
CA ASP A 81 -3.62 15.94 -27.64
C ASP A 81 -3.78 17.45 -27.88
N LYS A 82 -4.91 17.86 -28.48
CA LYS A 82 -5.19 19.27 -28.77
C LYS A 82 -5.69 20.08 -27.59
N GLU A 83 -6.53 19.47 -26.73
CA GLU A 83 -7.18 20.16 -25.60
C GLU A 83 -6.23 20.33 -24.41
N ASP A 84 -5.61 19.24 -23.97
CA ASP A 84 -4.91 19.17 -22.69
C ASP A 84 -3.38 19.26 -22.83
N HIS A 85 -2.85 19.04 -24.03
CA HIS A 85 -1.41 19.03 -24.33
C HIS A 85 -0.58 18.17 -23.35
N PRO A 86 -0.96 16.91 -23.10
CA PRO A 86 -0.26 16.06 -22.16
C PRO A 86 1.12 15.64 -22.70
N ASP A 87 2.07 15.36 -21.81
CA ASP A 87 3.37 14.81 -22.18
C ASP A 87 3.26 13.35 -22.64
N LEU A 88 2.30 12.61 -22.05
CA LEU A 88 1.99 11.23 -22.38
C LEU A 88 0.48 11.00 -22.38
N ILE A 89 -0.02 10.34 -23.41
CA ILE A 89 -1.37 9.75 -23.42
C ILE A 89 -1.25 8.25 -23.19
N LEU A 90 -1.90 7.76 -22.15
CA LEU A 90 -1.93 6.35 -21.80
C LEU A 90 -3.29 5.75 -22.13
N LEU A 91 -3.34 4.88 -23.13
CA LEU A 91 -4.54 4.12 -23.47
C LEU A 91 -4.62 2.86 -22.62
N THR A 92 -5.70 2.66 -21.88
CA THR A 92 -5.91 1.42 -21.11
C THR A 92 -7.08 0.62 -21.67
N PRO A 93 -6.88 -0.68 -21.98
CA PRO A 93 -7.98 -1.57 -22.30
C PRO A 93 -8.84 -1.81 -21.03
N THR A 94 -10.06 -2.27 -21.23
CA THR A 94 -10.94 -2.79 -20.16
C THR A 94 -11.34 -4.23 -20.45
N CYS A 95 -12.17 -4.82 -19.57
CA CYS A 95 -12.70 -6.16 -19.82
C CYS A 95 -13.45 -6.23 -21.17
N THR A 96 -14.18 -5.19 -21.54
CA THR A 96 -14.94 -5.14 -22.78
C THR A 96 -14.04 -5.17 -24.01
N SER A 97 -13.01 -4.32 -24.08
CA SER A 97 -12.07 -4.31 -25.20
C SER A 97 -11.25 -5.61 -25.30
N SER A 98 -10.97 -6.23 -24.17
CA SER A 98 -10.29 -7.54 -24.13
C SER A 98 -11.17 -8.67 -24.66
N ILE A 99 -12.49 -8.63 -24.44
CA ILE A 99 -13.43 -9.60 -25.02
C ILE A 99 -13.56 -9.42 -26.54
N LEU A 100 -13.59 -8.16 -26.98
CA LEU A 100 -13.75 -7.82 -28.40
C LEU A 100 -12.51 -8.16 -29.24
N GLN A 101 -11.37 -8.43 -28.60
CA GLN A 101 -10.08 -8.72 -29.25
C GLN A 101 -9.65 -7.65 -30.27
N GLU A 102 -9.94 -6.38 -29.95
CA GLU A 102 -9.58 -5.26 -30.81
C GLU A 102 -8.06 -5.05 -30.83
N ASP A 103 -7.53 -4.71 -31.99
CA ASP A 103 -6.10 -4.39 -32.17
C ASP A 103 -5.79 -2.96 -31.75
N LEU A 104 -5.77 -2.73 -30.44
CA LEU A 104 -5.47 -1.42 -29.85
C LEU A 104 -4.04 -0.95 -30.14
N HIS A 105 -3.10 -1.85 -30.43
CA HIS A 105 -1.75 -1.48 -30.85
C HIS A 105 -1.77 -0.76 -32.18
N ASN A 106 -2.49 -1.29 -33.15
CA ASN A 106 -2.67 -0.65 -34.44
C ASN A 106 -3.35 0.71 -34.31
N PHE A 107 -4.35 0.84 -33.42
CA PHE A 107 -5.02 2.13 -33.17
C PHE A 107 -4.06 3.19 -32.63
N VAL A 108 -3.18 2.81 -31.73
CA VAL A 108 -2.15 3.69 -31.16
C VAL A 108 -1.15 4.11 -32.24
N GLU A 109 -0.68 3.20 -33.10
CA GLU A 109 0.27 3.52 -34.17
C GLU A 109 -0.36 4.46 -35.23
N MET A 110 -1.62 4.24 -35.55
CA MET A 110 -2.35 5.15 -36.44
C MET A 110 -2.54 6.56 -35.83
N ALA A 111 -2.84 6.61 -34.51
CA ALA A 111 -2.93 7.88 -33.80
C ALA A 111 -1.59 8.63 -33.79
N LYS A 112 -0.47 7.94 -33.51
CA LYS A 112 0.89 8.52 -33.57
C LYS A 112 1.21 9.09 -34.95
N THR A 113 0.90 8.34 -36.02
CA THR A 113 1.09 8.80 -37.41
C THR A 113 0.27 10.06 -37.67
N SER A 114 -0.99 10.10 -37.23
CA SER A 114 -1.87 11.26 -37.41
C SER A 114 -1.38 12.49 -36.63
N ILE A 115 -0.87 12.32 -35.39
CA ILE A 115 -0.25 13.39 -34.59
C ILE A 115 1.01 13.92 -35.34
N GLY A 116 1.86 13.02 -35.84
CA GLY A 116 3.05 13.38 -36.60
C GLY A 116 2.72 14.20 -37.84
N THR A 117 1.71 13.80 -38.62
CA THR A 117 1.26 14.52 -39.81
C THR A 117 0.74 15.92 -39.49
N GLN A 118 -0.09 16.06 -38.43
CA GLN A 118 -0.61 17.37 -38.01
C GLN A 118 0.50 18.31 -37.50
N ASN A 119 1.55 17.76 -36.89
CA ASN A 119 2.69 18.55 -36.48
C ASN A 119 3.53 19.01 -37.67
N LEU A 120 3.67 18.20 -38.71
CA LEU A 120 4.34 18.60 -39.99
C LEU A 120 3.59 19.71 -40.69
N GLU A 121 2.25 19.64 -40.79
CA GLU A 121 1.43 20.70 -41.38
C GLU A 121 1.54 22.04 -40.61
N LYS A 122 1.66 21.97 -39.28
CA LYS A 122 1.92 23.16 -38.45
C LYS A 122 3.34 23.69 -38.63
N MET A 123 4.32 22.82 -38.92
CA MET A 123 5.69 23.21 -39.23
C MET A 123 5.77 24.09 -40.49
N ASP A 124 5.10 23.67 -41.56
CA ASP A 124 5.07 24.45 -42.81
C ASP A 124 4.39 25.82 -42.63
N ALA A 125 3.42 25.90 -41.71
CA ALA A 125 2.73 27.16 -41.38
C ALA A 125 3.52 28.06 -40.42
N SER A 126 4.40 27.51 -39.53
CA SER A 126 5.13 28.26 -38.51
C SER A 126 6.61 28.50 -38.80
N ALA A 127 7.12 28.02 -39.92
CA ALA A 127 8.51 28.23 -40.35
C ALA A 127 8.91 29.72 -40.43
N SER A 128 7.93 30.63 -40.32
CA SER A 128 8.11 32.08 -40.33
C SER A 128 8.32 32.73 -38.95
N GLN A 129 8.24 31.99 -37.84
CA GLN A 129 8.23 32.61 -36.47
C GLN A 129 9.32 32.16 -35.50
N GLY A 130 10.27 31.29 -35.86
CA GLY A 130 11.47 31.00 -35.06
C GLY A 130 11.20 30.38 -33.68
N GLN A 131 10.00 29.89 -33.39
CA GLN A 131 9.68 29.19 -32.15
C GLN A 131 10.03 27.71 -32.30
N GLY A 132 10.82 27.18 -31.34
CA GLY A 132 11.17 25.76 -31.28
C GLY A 132 9.90 24.90 -31.26
N LEU A 133 9.91 23.86 -32.09
CA LEU A 133 8.80 22.95 -32.27
C LEU A 133 8.52 22.16 -30.97
N PRO A 134 7.24 22.00 -30.58
CA PRO A 134 6.90 21.08 -29.52
C PRO A 134 7.28 19.65 -29.94
N GLU A 135 7.99 18.94 -29.08
CA GLU A 135 8.27 17.51 -29.31
C GLU A 135 6.96 16.74 -29.54
N PRO A 136 6.96 15.75 -30.44
CA PRO A 136 5.78 14.92 -30.67
C PRO A 136 5.41 14.19 -29.36
N ARG A 137 4.14 14.26 -29.00
CA ARG A 137 3.62 13.65 -27.78
C ARG A 137 3.60 12.15 -27.89
N ASP A 138 3.92 11.51 -26.77
CA ASP A 138 3.97 10.07 -26.70
C ASP A 138 2.58 9.49 -26.43
N VAL A 139 2.29 8.35 -27.06
CA VAL A 139 1.08 7.57 -26.82
C VAL A 139 1.50 6.14 -26.53
N ILE A 140 1.07 5.59 -25.40
CA ILE A 140 1.39 4.22 -24.96
C ILE A 140 0.09 3.46 -24.72
N LEU A 141 0.02 2.22 -25.20
CA LEU A 141 -1.00 1.27 -24.79
C LEU A 141 -0.51 0.53 -23.55
N ALA A 142 -1.30 0.54 -22.47
CA ALA A 142 -0.98 -0.24 -21.28
C ALA A 142 -1.11 -1.74 -21.56
N ASP A 143 -0.03 -2.48 -21.31
CA ASP A 143 0.01 -3.94 -21.48
C ASP A 143 -0.60 -4.64 -20.26
N VAL A 144 -1.91 -4.55 -20.14
CA VAL A 144 -2.66 -5.15 -19.04
C VAL A 144 -3.80 -6.03 -19.57
N ASN A 145 -3.93 -7.22 -18.99
CA ASN A 145 -5.04 -8.14 -19.30
C ASN A 145 -5.90 -8.33 -18.03
N HIS A 146 -7.14 -7.85 -18.07
CA HIS A 146 -8.09 -7.84 -16.96
C HIS A 146 -8.44 -9.21 -16.40
N TYR A 147 -8.27 -10.26 -17.19
CA TYR A 147 -8.54 -11.64 -16.78
C TYR A 147 -7.35 -12.32 -16.09
N ARG A 148 -6.16 -11.70 -16.16
CA ARG A 148 -4.92 -12.28 -15.63
C ARG A 148 -4.30 -11.49 -14.49
N VAL A 149 -4.53 -10.19 -14.43
CA VAL A 149 -3.91 -9.31 -13.46
C VAL A 149 -4.94 -8.45 -12.74
N ASN A 150 -4.68 -8.19 -11.46
CA ASN A 150 -5.49 -7.29 -10.65
C ASN A 150 -4.96 -5.84 -10.71
N GLU A 151 -5.60 -4.94 -9.97
CA GLU A 151 -5.24 -3.52 -9.87
C GLU A 151 -3.77 -3.30 -9.52
N LEU A 152 -3.22 -4.01 -8.51
CA LEU A 152 -1.84 -3.82 -8.04
C LEU A 152 -0.81 -4.30 -9.07
N GLN A 153 -1.01 -5.49 -9.63
CA GLN A 153 -0.14 -5.99 -10.69
C GLN A 153 -0.17 -5.10 -11.94
N ALA A 154 -1.34 -4.58 -12.29
CA ALA A 154 -1.48 -3.68 -13.41
C ALA A 154 -0.77 -2.35 -13.16
N ALA A 155 -0.80 -1.83 -11.93
CA ALA A 155 -0.07 -0.63 -11.56
C ALA A 155 1.45 -0.83 -11.70
N ASP A 156 2.01 -1.92 -11.14
CA ASP A 156 3.45 -2.20 -11.23
C ASP A 156 3.92 -2.41 -12.68
N ARG A 157 3.15 -3.17 -13.49
CA ARG A 157 3.43 -3.36 -14.93
C ARG A 157 3.38 -2.07 -15.72
N THR A 158 2.36 -1.24 -15.47
CA THR A 158 2.20 0.04 -16.17
C THR A 158 3.34 0.99 -15.83
N LEU A 159 3.75 1.03 -14.56
CA LEU A 159 4.88 1.85 -14.13
C LEU A 159 6.18 1.41 -14.81
N GLU A 160 6.48 0.12 -14.79
CA GLU A 160 7.64 -0.46 -15.47
C GLU A 160 7.62 -0.15 -16.97
N GLN A 161 6.48 -0.33 -17.63
CA GLN A 161 6.32 -0.07 -19.06
C GLN A 161 6.59 1.41 -19.43
N ILE A 162 6.09 2.36 -18.63
CA ILE A 162 6.34 3.79 -18.85
C ILE A 162 7.83 4.10 -18.64
N VAL A 163 8.43 3.63 -17.55
CA VAL A 163 9.86 3.84 -17.27
C VAL A 163 10.72 3.24 -18.38
N ARG A 164 10.44 2.02 -18.80
CA ARG A 164 11.13 1.34 -19.90
C ARG A 164 11.05 2.16 -21.19
N PHE A 165 9.85 2.58 -21.57
CA PHE A 165 9.64 3.36 -22.77
C PHE A 165 10.50 4.63 -22.80
N TYR A 166 10.52 5.40 -21.72
CA TYR A 166 11.28 6.66 -21.66
C TYR A 166 12.79 6.44 -21.56
N ILE A 167 13.25 5.40 -20.88
CA ILE A 167 14.68 5.02 -20.86
C ILE A 167 15.14 4.56 -22.26
N GLU A 168 14.38 3.72 -22.95
CA GLU A 168 14.71 3.29 -24.30
C GLU A 168 14.67 4.44 -25.31
N LYS A 169 13.69 5.35 -25.19
CA LYS A 169 13.61 6.58 -25.99
C LYS A 169 14.85 7.44 -25.77
N ALA A 170 15.25 7.67 -24.51
CA ALA A 170 16.43 8.44 -24.18
C ALA A 170 17.73 7.78 -24.69
N LYS A 171 17.84 6.44 -24.64
CA LYS A 171 18.96 5.69 -25.23
C LYS A 171 19.05 5.92 -26.75
N LYS A 172 17.92 5.80 -27.47
CA LYS A 172 17.86 6.01 -28.94
C LYS A 172 18.22 7.43 -29.35
N GLN A 173 17.84 8.42 -28.53
CA GLN A 173 18.14 9.85 -28.78
C GLN A 173 19.54 10.26 -28.29
N GLY A 174 20.30 9.39 -27.64
CA GLY A 174 21.60 9.74 -27.05
C GLY A 174 21.50 10.71 -25.85
N ASN A 175 20.32 10.85 -25.25
CA ASN A 175 20.02 11.78 -24.15
C ASN A 175 20.08 11.11 -22.78
N LEU A 176 20.41 9.82 -22.70
CA LEU A 176 20.61 9.15 -21.43
C LEU A 176 21.96 9.57 -20.85
N PRO A 177 22.03 9.91 -19.55
CA PRO A 177 23.30 10.18 -18.92
C PRO A 177 24.28 9.00 -19.13
N PRO A 178 25.59 9.28 -19.36
CA PRO A 178 26.57 8.22 -19.54
C PRO A 178 26.56 7.22 -18.37
N SER A 179 26.80 5.95 -18.66
CA SER A 179 26.88 4.92 -17.62
C SER A 179 27.94 5.31 -16.59
N GLY A 180 27.57 5.18 -15.29
CA GLY A 180 28.45 5.55 -14.18
C GLY A 180 28.39 7.03 -13.76
N THR A 181 27.67 7.91 -14.47
CA THR A 181 27.46 9.29 -14.03
C THR A 181 26.53 9.32 -12.84
N LYS A 182 27.06 9.46 -11.64
CA LYS A 182 26.31 9.60 -10.38
C LYS A 182 26.35 11.03 -9.87
N THR A 183 25.39 11.39 -9.04
CA THR A 183 25.39 12.67 -8.34
C THR A 183 26.58 12.74 -7.38
N GLU A 184 27.10 13.96 -7.12
CA GLU A 184 28.23 14.18 -6.20
C GLU A 184 27.90 13.76 -4.77
N LYS A 185 26.66 14.04 -4.34
CA LYS A 185 26.13 13.62 -3.05
C LYS A 185 25.31 12.34 -3.21
N PRO A 186 25.21 11.51 -2.17
CA PRO A 186 24.34 10.34 -2.20
C PRO A 186 22.89 10.71 -2.49
N THR A 187 22.31 10.09 -3.50
CA THR A 187 20.90 10.27 -3.84
C THR A 187 20.21 8.93 -4.06
N ALA A 188 18.93 8.89 -3.77
CA ALA A 188 18.07 7.73 -4.01
C ALA A 188 16.84 8.08 -4.82
N ASN A 189 16.34 7.14 -5.62
CA ASN A 189 15.00 7.19 -6.16
C ASN A 189 14.06 6.40 -5.26
N ILE A 190 12.81 6.87 -5.12
CA ILE A 190 11.74 6.13 -4.45
C ILE A 190 10.75 5.68 -5.53
N LEU A 191 10.56 4.35 -5.67
CA LEU A 191 9.74 3.75 -6.71
C LEU A 191 8.45 3.16 -6.13
N GLY A 192 7.33 3.32 -6.85
CA GLY A 192 6.06 2.71 -6.48
C GLY A 192 5.22 3.51 -5.49
N VAL A 193 5.46 4.81 -5.33
CA VAL A 193 4.60 5.70 -4.54
C VAL A 193 3.66 6.44 -5.47
N TYR A 194 2.36 6.29 -5.28
CA TYR A 194 1.35 6.98 -6.09
C TYR A 194 0.28 7.68 -5.22
N THR A 195 -0.39 8.66 -5.80
CA THR A 195 -1.28 9.62 -5.10
C THR A 195 -2.41 8.95 -4.34
N LEU A 196 -3.04 7.94 -4.92
CA LEU A 196 -4.20 7.23 -4.37
C LEU A 196 -3.81 6.00 -3.52
N GLY A 197 -2.55 5.90 -3.12
CA GLY A 197 -2.07 4.81 -2.29
C GLY A 197 -2.38 5.03 -0.81
N PHE A 198 -2.74 3.96 -0.13
CA PHE A 198 -2.99 3.97 1.31
C PHE A 198 -1.73 4.34 2.10
N HIS A 199 -1.76 5.45 2.83
CA HIS A 199 -0.64 6.03 3.58
C HIS A 199 0.61 6.42 2.75
N HIS A 200 0.62 6.25 1.43
CA HIS A 200 1.81 6.43 0.60
C HIS A 200 2.44 7.83 0.73
N GLN A 201 1.64 8.89 0.80
CA GLN A 201 2.15 10.25 0.98
C GLN A 201 2.80 10.45 2.35
N HIS A 202 2.22 9.85 3.40
CA HIS A 202 2.75 9.92 4.75
C HIS A 202 4.05 9.12 4.87
N ASP A 203 4.07 7.93 4.29
CA ASP A 203 5.23 7.04 4.25
C ASP A 203 6.37 7.67 3.43
N CYS A 204 6.04 8.28 2.29
CA CYS A 204 7.01 8.99 1.48
C CYS A 204 7.63 10.17 2.24
N ARG A 205 6.83 10.91 3.02
CA ARG A 205 7.32 11.99 3.87
C ARG A 205 8.28 11.47 4.94
N GLU A 206 7.95 10.35 5.58
CA GLU A 206 8.81 9.75 6.60
C GLU A 206 10.11 9.18 6.00
N LEU A 207 10.04 8.52 4.84
CA LEU A 207 11.23 8.07 4.12
C LEU A 207 12.16 9.23 3.75
N LYS A 208 11.60 10.35 3.26
CA LYS A 208 12.38 11.56 2.98
C LYS A 208 13.10 12.07 4.23
N ARG A 209 12.40 12.13 5.37
CA ARG A 209 12.98 12.55 6.64
C ARG A 209 14.13 11.62 7.04
N LEU A 210 13.88 10.30 7.02
CA LEU A 210 14.85 9.28 7.41
C LEU A 210 16.12 9.32 6.54
N LEU A 211 15.96 9.47 5.22
CA LEU A 211 17.07 9.55 4.29
C LEU A 211 17.84 10.88 4.43
N HIS A 212 17.11 11.99 4.59
CA HIS A 212 17.72 13.29 4.83
C HIS A 212 18.56 13.32 6.12
N ASP A 213 18.07 12.71 7.20
CA ASP A 213 18.83 12.56 8.45
C ASP A 213 20.14 11.77 8.23
N CYS A 214 20.15 10.84 7.28
CA CYS A 214 21.33 10.08 6.86
C CYS A 214 22.19 10.81 5.81
N GLY A 215 21.86 12.05 5.46
CA GLY A 215 22.59 12.82 4.44
C GLY A 215 22.37 12.36 3.01
N ILE A 216 21.25 11.67 2.74
CA ILE A 216 20.87 11.16 1.42
C ILE A 216 19.74 12.02 0.86
N GLU A 217 19.96 12.59 -0.31
CA GLU A 217 18.97 13.40 -1.00
C GLU A 217 18.08 12.52 -1.89
N ILE A 218 16.88 12.99 -2.19
CA ILE A 218 15.98 12.32 -3.12
C ILE A 218 16.21 12.86 -4.53
N ASN A 219 16.54 11.96 -5.47
CA ASN A 219 16.65 12.31 -6.87
C ASN A 219 15.27 12.41 -7.51
N GLU A 220 14.48 11.33 -7.51
CA GLU A 220 13.11 11.31 -8.05
C GLU A 220 12.22 10.39 -7.22
N ILE A 221 10.92 10.73 -7.17
CA ILE A 221 9.86 9.89 -6.63
C ILE A 221 8.95 9.50 -7.77
N VAL A 222 8.81 8.22 -8.03
CA VAL A 222 8.12 7.71 -9.22
C VAL A 222 6.96 6.80 -8.78
N PRO A 223 5.76 7.04 -9.28
CA PRO A 223 5.31 8.09 -10.22
C PRO A 223 4.90 9.42 -9.56
N GLU A 224 4.75 9.48 -8.24
CA GLU A 224 4.15 10.61 -7.51
C GLU A 224 4.81 11.95 -7.82
N GLY A 225 4.09 12.78 -8.58
CA GLY A 225 4.55 14.11 -8.96
C GLY A 225 5.73 14.17 -9.92
N CYS A 226 6.18 13.04 -10.46
CA CYS A 226 7.28 12.97 -11.44
C CYS A 226 6.81 13.38 -12.82
N SER A 227 7.66 14.10 -13.56
CA SER A 227 7.48 14.28 -15.01
C SER A 227 8.07 13.08 -15.75
N VAL A 228 7.38 12.59 -16.77
CA VAL A 228 7.88 11.50 -17.61
C VAL A 228 9.22 11.84 -18.30
N HIS A 229 9.49 13.12 -18.53
CA HIS A 229 10.77 13.58 -19.09
C HIS A 229 11.95 13.46 -18.10
N ASN A 230 11.68 13.39 -16.80
CA ASN A 230 12.70 13.21 -15.77
C ASN A 230 13.13 11.74 -15.63
N LEU A 231 12.38 10.79 -16.17
CA LEU A 231 12.70 9.36 -16.06
C LEU A 231 14.09 9.00 -16.59
N LYS A 232 14.60 9.74 -17.57
CA LYS A 232 15.99 9.62 -18.05
C LYS A 232 17.04 9.91 -16.99
N ASN A 233 16.70 10.71 -15.96
CA ASN A 233 17.61 11.09 -14.88
C ASN A 233 17.66 10.08 -13.74
N LEU A 234 16.84 9.04 -13.76
CA LEU A 234 16.84 7.99 -12.73
C LEU A 234 18.23 7.38 -12.56
N SER A 235 18.98 7.21 -13.65
CA SER A 235 20.33 6.65 -13.67
C SER A 235 21.36 7.44 -12.85
N LYS A 236 21.10 8.73 -12.55
CA LYS A 236 21.98 9.59 -11.76
C LYS A 236 21.96 9.25 -10.27
N ALA A 237 20.89 8.65 -9.77
CA ALA A 237 20.81 8.24 -8.38
C ALA A 237 21.78 7.08 -8.08
N TRP A 238 22.21 6.97 -6.84
CA TRP A 238 23.10 5.92 -6.39
C TRP A 238 22.37 4.58 -6.32
N PHE A 239 21.12 4.58 -5.85
CA PHE A 239 20.29 3.38 -5.71
C PHE A 239 18.80 3.70 -5.77
N ASN A 240 17.99 2.64 -5.83
CA ASN A 240 16.54 2.72 -5.80
C ASN A 240 15.99 2.15 -4.49
N ILE A 241 14.87 2.70 -4.02
CA ILE A 241 14.13 2.21 -2.87
C ILE A 241 12.75 1.78 -3.34
N VAL A 242 12.35 0.55 -2.99
CA VAL A 242 11.02 -0.01 -3.26
C VAL A 242 10.32 -0.21 -1.92
N PRO A 243 9.55 0.78 -1.44
CA PRO A 243 8.87 0.68 -0.15
C PRO A 243 7.77 -0.37 -0.14
N TYR A 244 7.10 -0.58 -1.28
CA TYR A 244 6.01 -1.55 -1.45
C TYR A 244 6.33 -2.46 -2.61
N ARG A 245 6.52 -3.74 -2.30
CA ARG A 245 6.92 -4.75 -3.28
C ARG A 245 5.97 -4.84 -4.48
N GLU A 246 4.68 -4.83 -4.20
CA GLU A 246 3.61 -4.99 -5.19
C GLU A 246 3.46 -3.81 -6.16
N LEU A 247 4.20 -2.70 -5.96
CA LEU A 247 4.00 -1.45 -6.71
C LEU A 247 5.24 -0.87 -7.39
N GLY A 248 6.43 -1.36 -7.11
CA GLY A 248 7.66 -0.77 -7.65
C GLY A 248 8.74 -1.77 -8.00
N LEU A 249 8.51 -3.05 -7.70
CA LEU A 249 9.54 -4.07 -7.87
C LEU A 249 9.92 -4.31 -9.32
N MET A 250 8.94 -4.40 -10.24
CA MET A 250 9.23 -4.63 -11.66
C MET A 250 10.10 -3.52 -12.24
N THR A 251 9.79 -2.27 -11.86
CA THR A 251 10.59 -1.10 -12.26
C THR A 251 12.01 -1.18 -11.71
N ALA A 252 12.18 -1.55 -10.44
CA ALA A 252 13.51 -1.66 -9.82
C ALA A 252 14.36 -2.75 -10.48
N VAL A 253 13.77 -3.93 -10.73
CA VAL A 253 14.42 -5.05 -11.43
C VAL A 253 14.83 -4.66 -12.86
N TYR A 254 13.96 -3.92 -13.57
CA TYR A 254 14.29 -3.39 -14.89
C TYR A 254 15.50 -2.44 -14.84
N LEU A 255 15.50 -1.48 -13.89
CA LEU A 255 16.58 -0.52 -13.73
C LEU A 255 17.90 -1.19 -13.29
N GLU A 256 17.85 -2.22 -12.46
CA GLU A 256 19.03 -3.00 -12.09
C GLU A 256 19.62 -3.71 -13.31
N LYS A 257 18.78 -4.38 -14.09
CA LYS A 257 19.21 -5.14 -15.28
C LYS A 257 19.76 -4.24 -16.39
N GLU A 258 19.12 -3.10 -16.65
CA GLU A 258 19.43 -2.25 -17.82
C GLU A 258 20.43 -1.15 -17.51
N LEU A 259 20.51 -0.69 -16.26
CA LEU A 259 21.35 0.44 -15.85
C LEU A 259 22.28 0.10 -14.68
N GLU A 260 22.33 -1.17 -14.28
CA GLU A 260 23.14 -1.67 -13.15
C GLU A 260 22.90 -0.90 -11.84
N MET A 261 21.66 -0.45 -11.64
CA MET A 261 21.27 0.32 -10.46
C MET A 261 20.83 -0.60 -9.34
N PRO A 262 21.55 -0.65 -8.20
CA PRO A 262 21.12 -1.46 -7.07
C PRO A 262 19.81 -0.94 -6.48
N TYR A 263 19.03 -1.82 -5.87
CA TYR A 263 17.80 -1.44 -5.18
C TYR A 263 17.66 -2.11 -3.81
N ILE A 264 16.88 -1.47 -2.94
CA ILE A 264 16.50 -1.97 -1.62
C ILE A 264 15.00 -2.23 -1.64
N SER A 265 14.60 -3.47 -1.39
CA SER A 265 13.20 -3.89 -1.28
C SER A 265 12.78 -4.27 0.14
N THR A 266 13.65 -4.03 1.12
CA THR A 266 13.29 -4.15 2.54
C THR A 266 12.41 -2.98 2.92
N THR A 267 11.17 -3.26 3.28
CA THR A 267 10.23 -2.25 3.76
C THR A 267 10.60 -1.85 5.19
N PRO A 268 10.95 -0.58 5.46
CA PRO A 268 11.35 -0.14 6.80
C PRO A 268 10.11 0.04 7.71
N MET A 269 9.46 -1.06 8.09
CA MET A 269 8.28 -1.10 8.91
C MET A 269 8.55 -1.90 10.18
N GLY A 270 8.35 -1.29 11.36
CA GLY A 270 8.82 -1.81 12.66
C GLY A 270 10.28 -1.49 12.92
N LEU A 271 10.79 -1.88 14.10
CA LEU A 271 12.14 -1.53 14.53
C LEU A 271 13.22 -2.29 13.79
N VAL A 272 13.04 -3.60 13.69
CA VAL A 272 14.09 -4.49 13.15
C VAL A 272 14.26 -4.25 11.65
N ASP A 273 13.15 -4.19 10.90
CA ASP A 273 13.24 -3.99 9.45
C ASP A 273 13.66 -2.56 9.10
N THR A 274 13.32 -1.54 9.91
CA THR A 274 13.85 -0.17 9.74
C THR A 274 15.35 -0.13 9.97
N SER A 275 15.86 -0.79 11.00
CA SER A 275 17.31 -0.90 11.24
C SER A 275 18.01 -1.64 10.08
N THR A 276 17.45 -2.76 9.63
CA THR A 276 17.97 -3.53 8.50
C THR A 276 18.03 -2.69 7.22
N PHE A 277 16.96 -1.93 6.94
CA PHE A 277 16.91 -1.01 5.81
C PHE A 277 18.04 0.03 5.87
N LEU A 278 18.24 0.65 7.02
CA LEU A 278 19.31 1.64 7.20
C LEU A 278 20.71 1.04 6.99
N HIS A 279 20.95 -0.16 7.50
CA HIS A 279 22.23 -0.86 7.25
C HIS A 279 22.44 -1.16 5.75
N GLN A 280 21.41 -1.59 5.03
CA GLN A 280 21.48 -1.81 3.59
C GLN A 280 21.74 -0.51 2.81
N VAL A 281 21.11 0.60 3.21
CA VAL A 281 21.37 1.93 2.63
C VAL A 281 22.85 2.30 2.79
N PHE A 282 23.38 2.16 3.98
CA PHE A 282 24.79 2.48 4.26
C PHE A 282 25.76 1.56 3.52
N GLU A 283 25.46 0.27 3.43
CA GLU A 283 26.29 -0.69 2.69
C GLU A 283 26.35 -0.35 1.20
N ILE A 284 25.21 0.00 0.58
CA ILE A 284 25.17 0.41 -0.84
C ILE A 284 25.95 1.71 -1.03
N CYS A 285 25.74 2.71 -0.19
CA CYS A 285 26.46 3.98 -0.29
C CYS A 285 27.97 3.77 -0.20
N ARG A 286 28.44 2.93 0.73
CA ARG A 286 29.86 2.59 0.87
C ARG A 286 30.40 1.89 -0.39
N LYS A 287 29.67 0.92 -0.94
CA LYS A 287 30.06 0.25 -2.19
C LYS A 287 30.22 1.23 -3.36
N VAL A 288 29.29 2.18 -3.50
CA VAL A 288 29.36 3.20 -4.56
C VAL A 288 30.58 4.11 -4.37
N VAL A 289 30.88 4.53 -3.14
CA VAL A 289 32.09 5.31 -2.81
C VAL A 289 33.36 4.52 -3.18
N ASP A 290 33.45 3.26 -2.76
CA ASP A 290 34.63 2.41 -3.04
C ASP A 290 34.84 2.23 -4.56
N MET A 291 33.77 2.06 -5.33
CA MET A 291 33.85 1.95 -6.80
C MET A 291 34.34 3.26 -7.46
N THR A 292 33.89 4.42 -6.97
CA THR A 292 34.34 5.72 -7.50
C THR A 292 35.80 5.99 -7.23
N PHE A 293 36.29 5.62 -6.06
CA PHE A 293 37.76 5.71 -5.74
C PHE A 293 38.59 4.76 -6.60
N ALA A 294 38.11 3.55 -6.87
CA ALA A 294 38.81 2.56 -7.68
C ALA A 294 38.93 2.96 -9.17
N SER A 295 37.97 3.75 -9.68
CA SER A 295 37.95 4.21 -11.08
C SER A 295 38.81 5.43 -11.37
N GLY A 296 39.51 5.98 -10.39
CA GLY A 296 40.50 7.09 -10.55
C GLY A 296 39.87 8.43 -10.99
N SER A 297 38.56 8.61 -10.86
CA SER A 297 37.92 9.90 -11.12
C SER A 297 38.24 10.86 -9.97
N ASN A 298 39.04 11.90 -10.24
CA ASN A 298 39.47 12.93 -9.30
C ASN A 298 38.37 13.91 -8.87
N SER A 299 37.11 13.51 -8.87
CA SER A 299 36.04 14.30 -8.29
C SER A 299 35.90 13.91 -6.83
N PRO A 300 36.22 14.80 -5.89
CA PRO A 300 36.00 14.48 -4.48
C PRO A 300 34.51 14.34 -4.24
N VAL A 301 34.06 13.11 -4.00
CA VAL A 301 32.73 12.86 -3.41
C VAL A 301 32.79 13.52 -2.03
N GLN A 302 32.23 14.71 -1.89
CA GLN A 302 32.11 15.37 -0.60
C GLN A 302 31.19 14.55 0.28
N ALA A 303 31.75 13.98 1.35
CA ALA A 303 30.92 13.52 2.45
C ALA A 303 30.00 14.67 2.90
N PRO A 304 28.74 14.43 3.22
CA PRO A 304 27.82 15.48 3.63
C PRO A 304 28.31 16.16 4.92
N VAL A 305 28.96 17.31 4.76
CA VAL A 305 29.32 18.21 5.85
C VAL A 305 28.27 19.31 5.81
N ASP A 306 27.18 19.12 6.49
CA ASP A 306 26.40 20.17 7.14
C ASP A 306 25.23 19.55 7.92
N SER A 307 25.52 19.15 9.13
CA SER A 307 24.49 18.96 10.15
C SER A 307 24.75 19.91 11.31
N GLN A 308 24.51 21.20 11.10
CA GLN A 308 24.50 22.19 12.18
C GLN A 308 23.31 22.04 13.13
N THR A 309 22.43 21.03 12.95
CA THR A 309 21.25 20.86 13.78
C THR A 309 21.29 19.65 14.72
N LEU A 310 22.32 18.82 14.66
CA LEU A 310 22.53 17.73 15.63
C LEU A 310 23.98 17.69 16.07
N ALA A 311 24.45 18.83 16.64
CA ALA A 311 25.71 18.89 17.34
C ALA A 311 25.63 18.09 18.66
N LEU A 312 25.80 16.78 18.58
CA LEU A 312 26.32 15.96 19.63
C LEU A 312 27.62 15.35 19.11
N THR A 313 28.68 16.16 19.22
CA THR A 313 30.11 15.79 19.37
C THR A 313 30.48 14.35 18.96
N VAL A 314 30.69 14.10 17.68
CA VAL A 314 31.69 13.15 17.21
C VAL A 314 32.37 13.79 15.99
N ALA A 315 33.70 13.96 16.08
CA ALA A 315 34.52 14.49 15.01
C ALA A 315 34.37 13.64 13.74
N PRO A 316 34.38 14.24 12.53
CA PRO A 316 34.26 13.49 11.28
C PRO A 316 35.55 12.67 11.10
N GLU A 317 35.48 11.39 11.37
CA GLU A 317 36.44 10.45 10.80
C GLU A 317 36.18 10.38 9.29
N THR A 318 37.20 10.30 8.53
CA THR A 318 37.42 10.63 7.14
C THR A 318 36.59 9.90 6.07
N ASN A 319 35.39 9.34 6.36
CA ASN A 319 34.40 8.88 5.37
C ASN A 319 33.03 8.90 6.02
N GLY A 320 32.15 9.78 5.59
CA GLY A 320 30.84 10.12 6.19
C GLY A 320 29.79 8.98 6.34
N PHE A 321 30.18 7.73 6.19
CA PHE A 321 29.37 6.53 6.40
C PHE A 321 30.00 5.64 7.48
N SER A 322 30.10 6.16 8.71
CA SER A 322 30.60 5.39 9.85
C SER A 322 29.51 4.49 10.44
N GLU A 323 29.79 3.21 10.61
CA GLU A 323 28.89 2.25 11.25
C GLU A 323 28.56 2.66 12.71
N ASN A 324 29.52 3.27 13.40
CA ASN A 324 29.31 3.81 14.75
C ASN A 324 28.29 4.94 14.76
N TRP A 325 28.33 5.83 13.76
CA TRP A 325 27.34 6.89 13.62
C TRP A 325 25.96 6.30 13.37
N LEU A 326 25.83 5.32 12.47
CA LEU A 326 24.56 4.66 12.18
C LEU A 326 23.97 4.00 13.43
N ASN A 327 24.76 3.25 14.16
CA ASN A 327 24.32 2.59 15.39
C ASN A 327 23.89 3.61 16.45
N GLN A 328 24.60 4.75 16.57
CA GLN A 328 24.20 5.84 17.45
C GLN A 328 22.91 6.52 16.99
N TYR A 329 22.73 6.73 15.68
CA TYR A 329 21.50 7.27 15.09
C TYR A 329 20.30 6.35 15.40
N ILE A 330 20.41 5.05 15.12
CA ILE A 330 19.38 4.05 15.42
C ILE A 330 19.03 4.08 16.92
N LYS A 331 20.04 4.11 17.80
CA LYS A 331 19.84 4.19 19.24
C LYS A 331 19.09 5.46 19.63
N ASN A 332 19.46 6.60 19.08
CA ASN A 332 18.81 7.88 19.39
C ASN A 332 17.34 7.89 18.91
N GLN A 333 17.07 7.40 17.70
CA GLN A 333 15.69 7.32 17.18
C GLN A 333 14.80 6.39 18.04
N THR A 334 15.35 5.30 18.54
CA THR A 334 14.60 4.37 19.40
C THR A 334 14.23 4.95 20.77
N LEU A 335 14.85 6.04 21.22
CA LEU A 335 14.48 6.74 22.46
C LEU A 335 13.11 7.44 22.36
N PHE A 336 12.66 7.77 21.16
CA PHE A 336 11.38 8.45 20.91
C PHE A 336 10.21 7.50 20.66
N LEU A 337 10.47 6.19 20.73
CA LEU A 337 9.44 5.19 20.49
C LEU A 337 8.59 4.95 21.74
N SER A 338 7.34 4.54 21.50
CA SER A 338 6.41 4.21 22.56
C SER A 338 6.96 3.11 23.47
N GLY A 339 7.28 3.44 24.72
CA GLY A 339 7.70 2.47 25.70
C GLY A 339 6.65 1.40 25.99
N ALA A 340 5.38 1.72 25.84
CA ALA A 340 4.29 0.80 26.15
C ALA A 340 4.28 -0.44 25.25
N ALA A 341 4.55 -0.30 23.94
CA ALA A 341 4.53 -1.43 23.01
C ALA A 341 5.88 -2.12 22.86
N TRP A 342 7.00 -1.35 22.87
CA TRP A 342 8.30 -1.86 22.46
C TRP A 342 9.23 -2.19 23.64
N PHE A 343 9.22 -1.37 24.69
CA PHE A 343 10.26 -1.41 25.72
C PHE A 343 9.73 -1.55 27.14
N SER A 344 8.42 -1.43 27.34
CA SER A 344 7.86 -1.47 28.69
C SER A 344 7.90 -2.90 29.24
N ARG A 345 8.47 -3.02 30.44
CA ARG A 345 8.40 -4.22 31.28
C ARG A 345 7.28 -4.12 32.31
N SER A 346 6.34 -3.20 32.11
CA SER A 346 5.19 -3.06 33.01
C SER A 346 4.21 -4.22 32.82
N ILE A 347 3.35 -4.40 33.80
CA ILE A 347 2.27 -5.40 33.78
C ILE A 347 1.38 -5.17 32.56
N ASP A 348 1.16 -3.94 32.14
CA ASP A 348 0.29 -3.58 31.02
C ASP A 348 0.83 -4.09 29.68
N CYS A 349 2.14 -4.10 29.49
CA CYS A 349 2.76 -4.61 28.27
C CYS A 349 2.82 -6.14 28.22
N GLN A 350 2.84 -6.80 29.36
CA GLN A 350 2.68 -8.25 29.41
C GLN A 350 1.29 -8.69 28.91
N ASN A 351 0.32 -7.78 28.91
CA ASN A 351 -1.01 -8.04 28.38
C ASN A 351 -1.04 -8.28 26.86
N LEU A 352 -0.03 -7.87 26.10
CA LEU A 352 0.09 -8.16 24.68
C LEU A 352 0.65 -9.56 24.41
N THR A 353 1.54 -10.05 25.30
CA THR A 353 2.21 -11.33 25.13
C THR A 353 1.23 -12.49 25.12
N GLY A 354 1.30 -13.33 24.10
CA GLY A 354 0.46 -14.53 23.96
C GLY A 354 -0.98 -14.26 23.50
N LYS A 355 -1.39 -13.01 23.30
CA LYS A 355 -2.67 -12.71 22.65
C LYS A 355 -2.66 -13.19 21.20
N LYS A 356 -3.81 -13.64 20.71
CA LYS A 356 -3.95 -14.13 19.35
C LYS A 356 -4.38 -13.02 18.42
N ALA A 357 -3.68 -12.87 17.30
CA ALA A 357 -4.06 -11.97 16.23
C ALA A 357 -4.23 -12.71 14.90
N VAL A 358 -5.05 -12.15 14.01
CA VAL A 358 -5.11 -12.50 12.59
C VAL A 358 -4.68 -11.28 11.79
N VAL A 359 -3.79 -11.51 10.82
CA VAL A 359 -3.28 -10.45 9.93
C VAL A 359 -3.66 -10.81 8.50
N PHE A 360 -4.25 -9.85 7.76
CA PHE A 360 -4.61 -10.05 6.37
C PHE A 360 -4.53 -8.73 5.59
N GLY A 361 -3.97 -8.76 4.36
CA GLY A 361 -3.87 -7.54 3.55
C GLY A 361 -3.09 -7.71 2.27
N ASP A 362 -2.56 -6.61 1.74
CA ASP A 362 -1.56 -6.66 0.68
C ASP A 362 -0.29 -7.37 1.17
N ALA A 363 0.58 -7.73 0.22
CA ALA A 363 1.74 -8.55 0.56
C ALA A 363 2.70 -7.83 1.52
N THR A 364 3.00 -6.55 1.27
CA THR A 364 3.98 -5.79 2.05
C THR A 364 3.50 -5.51 3.47
N HIS A 365 2.31 -4.93 3.63
CA HIS A 365 1.80 -4.56 4.95
C HIS A 365 1.49 -5.80 5.81
N ALA A 366 0.88 -6.83 5.22
CA ALA A 366 0.55 -8.04 5.96
C ALA A 366 1.80 -8.80 6.42
N ALA A 367 2.83 -8.92 5.57
CA ALA A 367 4.08 -9.57 5.95
C ALA A 367 4.81 -8.80 7.05
N SER A 368 4.93 -7.47 6.88
CA SER A 368 5.62 -6.62 7.86
C SER A 368 4.90 -6.61 9.21
N MET A 369 3.56 -6.46 9.20
CA MET A 369 2.77 -6.48 10.43
C MET A 369 2.85 -7.83 11.15
N THR A 370 2.85 -8.93 10.41
CA THR A 370 3.04 -10.28 10.99
C THR A 370 4.37 -10.38 11.73
N LYS A 371 5.45 -9.91 11.12
CA LYS A 371 6.79 -9.89 11.74
C LYS A 371 6.83 -8.99 12.98
N ILE A 372 6.25 -7.80 12.91
CA ILE A 372 6.19 -6.86 14.05
C ILE A 372 5.46 -7.48 15.21
N LEU A 373 4.24 -7.99 15.00
CA LEU A 373 3.43 -8.57 16.05
C LEU A 373 4.12 -9.76 16.72
N ALA A 374 4.66 -10.69 15.93
CA ALA A 374 5.25 -11.91 16.45
C ALA A 374 6.65 -11.69 17.03
N ARG A 375 7.54 -11.03 16.27
CA ARG A 375 8.96 -10.91 16.61
C ARG A 375 9.23 -9.81 17.62
N GLU A 376 8.52 -8.67 17.49
CA GLU A 376 8.84 -7.47 18.25
C GLU A 376 7.91 -7.25 19.44
N MET A 377 6.63 -7.63 19.33
CA MET A 377 5.62 -7.42 20.39
C MET A 377 5.23 -8.70 21.16
N GLY A 378 5.67 -9.88 20.71
CA GLY A 378 5.35 -11.16 21.37
C GLY A 378 3.89 -11.60 21.24
N ILE A 379 3.17 -11.09 20.25
CA ILE A 379 1.78 -11.44 19.95
C ILE A 379 1.76 -12.66 19.07
N ARG A 380 0.97 -13.68 19.40
CA ARG A 380 0.82 -14.87 18.56
C ARG A 380 -0.02 -14.58 17.34
N VAL A 381 0.56 -14.63 16.15
CA VAL A 381 -0.18 -14.52 14.91
C VAL A 381 -0.72 -15.91 14.53
N ALA A 382 -2.00 -16.15 14.79
CA ALA A 382 -2.64 -17.44 14.48
C ALA A 382 -2.83 -17.67 12.99
N CYS A 383 -3.09 -16.62 12.22
CA CYS A 383 -3.15 -16.68 10.77
C CYS A 383 -2.60 -15.39 10.16
N ALA A 384 -1.69 -15.52 9.20
CA ALA A 384 -1.24 -14.43 8.35
C ALA A 384 -1.64 -14.70 6.91
N GLY A 385 -2.16 -13.70 6.19
CA GLY A 385 -2.60 -13.91 4.84
C GLY A 385 -2.51 -12.69 3.95
N THR A 386 -2.56 -12.94 2.64
CA THR A 386 -2.58 -11.90 1.62
C THR A 386 -3.53 -12.23 0.49
N TYR A 387 -4.10 -11.18 -0.09
CA TYR A 387 -4.86 -11.29 -1.34
C TYR A 387 -3.98 -11.19 -2.60
N CYS A 388 -2.70 -10.85 -2.46
CA CYS A 388 -1.74 -10.76 -3.55
C CYS A 388 -1.24 -12.16 -3.94
N LYS A 389 -2.03 -12.92 -4.71
CA LYS A 389 -1.67 -14.28 -5.15
C LYS A 389 -0.37 -14.35 -5.94
N HIS A 390 0.00 -13.28 -6.63
CA HIS A 390 1.23 -13.20 -7.43
C HIS A 390 2.50 -13.13 -6.59
N ASP A 391 2.40 -12.63 -5.34
CA ASP A 391 3.50 -12.56 -4.39
C ASP A 391 3.43 -13.68 -3.32
N ALA A 392 2.66 -14.74 -3.57
CA ALA A 392 2.40 -15.79 -2.61
C ALA A 392 3.67 -16.47 -2.07
N ASP A 393 4.65 -16.77 -2.92
CA ASP A 393 5.87 -17.44 -2.51
C ASP A 393 6.78 -16.55 -1.67
N TRP A 394 6.94 -15.29 -2.09
CA TRP A 394 7.63 -14.29 -1.29
C TRP A 394 6.94 -14.08 0.06
N PHE A 395 5.62 -13.97 0.08
CA PHE A 395 4.86 -13.78 1.32
C PHE A 395 5.08 -14.95 2.28
N ARG A 396 4.98 -16.21 1.79
CA ARG A 396 5.24 -17.40 2.59
C ARG A 396 6.65 -17.40 3.21
N GLU A 397 7.64 -16.99 2.43
CA GLU A 397 9.01 -16.86 2.91
C GLU A 397 9.15 -15.82 4.02
N GLN A 398 8.52 -14.64 3.84
CA GLN A 398 8.58 -13.54 4.82
C GLN A 398 7.91 -13.87 6.16
N VAL A 399 6.80 -14.60 6.15
CA VAL A 399 6.03 -14.90 7.37
C VAL A 399 6.35 -16.26 7.99
N LYS A 400 7.23 -17.03 7.37
CA LYS A 400 7.65 -18.34 7.85
C LYS A 400 8.22 -18.26 9.27
N GLY A 401 7.64 -19.00 10.19
CA GLY A 401 8.06 -19.02 11.60
C GLY A 401 7.49 -17.88 12.47
N PHE A 402 6.72 -16.96 11.88
CA PHE A 402 6.08 -15.87 12.60
C PHE A 402 4.56 -16.04 12.75
N CYS A 403 3.97 -17.02 12.12
CA CYS A 403 2.53 -17.34 12.25
C CYS A 403 2.29 -18.84 12.26
N ASP A 404 1.12 -19.25 12.79
CA ASP A 404 0.73 -20.66 12.86
C ASP A 404 0.22 -21.17 11.49
N GLN A 405 -0.52 -20.32 10.75
CA GLN A 405 -1.15 -20.64 9.46
C GLN A 405 -0.95 -19.52 8.45
N ILE A 406 -0.78 -19.89 7.17
CA ILE A 406 -0.65 -18.94 6.05
C ILE A 406 -1.86 -19.11 5.12
N LEU A 407 -2.51 -17.98 4.79
CA LEU A 407 -3.68 -17.92 3.91
C LEU A 407 -3.41 -17.06 2.68
N ILE A 408 -3.51 -17.64 1.49
CA ILE A 408 -3.39 -16.91 0.22
C ILE A 408 -4.73 -17.01 -0.52
N THR A 409 -5.51 -15.96 -0.47
CA THR A 409 -6.84 -15.95 -1.10
C THR A 409 -7.32 -14.53 -1.39
N ASP A 410 -8.12 -14.36 -2.42
CA ASP A 410 -8.87 -13.12 -2.73
C ASP A 410 -10.35 -13.24 -2.38
N ASP A 411 -10.75 -14.34 -1.71
CA ASP A 411 -12.12 -14.56 -1.26
C ASP A 411 -12.30 -14.10 0.20
N HIS A 412 -12.96 -12.96 0.37
CA HIS A 412 -13.27 -12.39 1.69
C HIS A 412 -14.15 -13.29 2.57
N THR A 413 -14.93 -14.19 1.98
CA THR A 413 -15.75 -15.16 2.71
C THR A 413 -14.87 -16.16 3.44
N GLN A 414 -13.90 -16.72 2.72
CA GLN A 414 -12.94 -17.67 3.27
C GLN A 414 -12.11 -17.05 4.41
N VAL A 415 -11.71 -15.77 4.25
CA VAL A 415 -11.02 -15.04 5.33
C VAL A 415 -11.94 -14.87 6.54
N GLY A 416 -13.21 -14.52 6.31
CA GLY A 416 -14.21 -14.37 7.36
C GLY A 416 -14.48 -15.66 8.13
N ASP A 417 -14.51 -16.81 7.45
CA ASP A 417 -14.72 -18.13 8.06
C ASP A 417 -13.54 -18.49 8.97
N ILE A 418 -12.30 -18.28 8.51
CA ILE A 418 -11.09 -18.51 9.30
C ILE A 418 -11.05 -17.59 10.53
N ILE A 419 -11.40 -16.32 10.41
CA ILE A 419 -11.48 -15.40 11.56
C ILE A 419 -12.53 -15.92 12.56
N SER A 420 -13.67 -16.40 12.08
CA SER A 420 -14.74 -16.94 12.91
C SER A 420 -14.32 -18.22 13.64
N GLU A 421 -13.49 -19.05 13.02
CA GLU A 421 -12.95 -20.28 13.60
C GLU A 421 -11.87 -19.98 14.65
N ILE A 422 -10.91 -19.13 14.32
CA ILE A 422 -9.77 -18.80 15.21
C ILE A 422 -10.22 -17.97 16.40
N GLN A 423 -11.19 -17.08 16.23
CA GLN A 423 -11.64 -16.10 17.23
C GLN A 423 -10.47 -15.36 17.89
N PRO A 424 -9.72 -14.55 17.12
CA PRO A 424 -8.56 -13.83 17.63
C PRO A 424 -8.98 -12.74 18.62
N SER A 425 -8.03 -12.27 19.43
CA SER A 425 -8.22 -11.13 20.33
C SER A 425 -8.27 -9.80 19.55
N ALA A 426 -7.58 -9.72 18.40
CA ALA A 426 -7.65 -8.59 17.48
C ALA A 426 -7.37 -9.04 16.04
N ILE A 427 -7.84 -8.24 15.09
CA ILE A 427 -7.63 -8.43 13.66
C ILE A 427 -6.85 -7.22 13.15
N PHE A 428 -5.83 -7.45 12.33
CA PHE A 428 -5.13 -6.42 11.57
C PHE A 428 -5.31 -6.71 10.09
N GLY A 429 -6.15 -5.93 9.42
CA GLY A 429 -6.59 -6.29 8.10
C GLY A 429 -7.01 -5.11 7.24
N THR A 430 -7.92 -5.38 6.32
CA THR A 430 -8.55 -4.41 5.44
C THR A 430 -9.94 -4.03 5.99
N GLN A 431 -10.65 -3.20 5.25
CA GLN A 431 -12.04 -2.91 5.56
C GLN A 431 -12.94 -4.18 5.57
N MET A 432 -12.57 -5.23 4.82
CA MET A 432 -13.36 -6.47 4.77
C MET A 432 -13.28 -7.21 6.10
N GLU A 433 -12.09 -7.41 6.62
CA GLU A 433 -11.85 -8.06 7.92
C GLU A 433 -12.44 -7.22 9.05
N ARG A 434 -12.43 -5.89 8.89
CA ARG A 434 -13.07 -4.99 9.84
C ARG A 434 -14.59 -5.20 9.91
N HIS A 435 -15.26 -5.47 8.79
CA HIS A 435 -16.69 -5.83 8.81
C HIS A 435 -16.94 -7.16 9.51
N VAL A 436 -16.05 -8.13 9.32
CA VAL A 436 -16.10 -9.41 10.04
C VAL A 436 -15.90 -9.19 11.53
N GLY A 437 -14.87 -8.43 11.92
CA GLY A 437 -14.58 -8.07 13.31
C GLY A 437 -15.78 -7.40 13.98
N LYS A 438 -16.42 -6.44 13.28
CA LYS A 438 -17.61 -5.76 13.80
C LYS A 438 -18.79 -6.69 14.03
N ARG A 439 -18.98 -7.71 13.17
CA ARG A 439 -20.03 -8.73 13.34
C ARG A 439 -19.74 -9.65 14.54
N LEU A 440 -18.47 -9.95 14.76
CA LEU A 440 -18.03 -10.90 15.78
C LEU A 440 -17.63 -10.22 17.09
N ASP A 441 -17.76 -8.89 17.19
CA ASP A 441 -17.32 -8.10 18.32
C ASP A 441 -15.82 -8.28 18.61
N ILE A 442 -15.02 -8.36 17.55
CA ILE A 442 -13.56 -8.46 17.61
C ILE A 442 -12.98 -7.13 17.11
N PRO A 443 -12.10 -6.48 17.89
CA PRO A 443 -11.41 -5.27 17.45
C PRO A 443 -10.62 -5.49 16.16
N CYS A 444 -10.65 -4.50 15.25
CA CYS A 444 -9.92 -4.57 14.01
C CYS A 444 -9.23 -3.24 13.70
N GLY A 445 -7.91 -3.27 13.57
CA GLY A 445 -7.09 -2.22 13.01
C GLY A 445 -6.93 -2.38 11.50
N VAL A 446 -7.18 -1.31 10.71
CA VAL A 446 -6.98 -1.36 9.26
C VAL A 446 -5.54 -1.00 8.94
N ILE A 447 -4.82 -1.93 8.31
CA ILE A 447 -3.40 -1.82 7.97
C ILE A 447 -3.12 -1.84 6.47
N SER A 448 -4.12 -2.15 5.66
CA SER A 448 -3.97 -2.36 4.21
C SER A 448 -5.24 -1.93 3.48
N PRO A 449 -5.15 -1.48 2.22
CA PRO A 449 -6.33 -1.28 1.40
C PRO A 449 -7.05 -2.62 1.11
N PRO A 450 -8.36 -2.59 0.82
CA PRO A 450 -9.21 -1.42 0.69
C PRO A 450 -9.58 -0.79 2.03
N ILE A 451 -9.68 0.54 2.04
CA ILE A 451 -10.15 1.34 3.16
C ILE A 451 -11.40 2.11 2.74
N HIS A 452 -12.40 2.21 3.61
CA HIS A 452 -13.63 2.91 3.26
C HIS A 452 -13.95 4.06 4.21
N ILE A 453 -14.12 3.80 5.52
CA ILE A 453 -14.67 4.80 6.44
C ILE A 453 -13.74 5.06 7.62
N GLN A 454 -13.20 4.01 8.24
CA GLN A 454 -12.40 4.12 9.46
C GLN A 454 -10.93 3.78 9.22
N ASN A 455 -10.09 4.33 10.08
CA ASN A 455 -8.64 4.25 9.99
C ASN A 455 -8.06 4.94 8.74
N PHE A 456 -8.86 5.77 8.05
CA PHE A 456 -8.32 6.61 7.00
C PHE A 456 -7.40 7.67 7.64
N PRO A 457 -6.18 7.91 7.08
CA PRO A 457 -5.21 8.83 7.68
C PRO A 457 -5.59 10.30 7.41
N LEU A 458 -6.34 10.91 8.31
CA LEU A 458 -6.66 12.35 8.23
C LEU A 458 -5.54 13.25 8.74
N GLY A 459 -4.71 12.75 9.63
CA GLY A 459 -3.50 13.40 10.11
C GLY A 459 -2.26 12.66 9.64
N TYR A 460 -1.06 13.19 9.96
CA TYR A 460 0.19 12.52 9.66
C TYR A 460 0.28 11.16 10.38
N ARG A 461 0.21 10.09 9.62
CA ARG A 461 0.16 8.71 10.12
C ARG A 461 0.91 7.77 9.16
N PRO A 462 2.25 7.78 9.17
CA PRO A 462 3.02 6.84 8.36
C PRO A 462 2.96 5.42 8.95
N PHE A 463 3.28 4.42 8.14
CA PHE A 463 3.60 3.06 8.57
C PHE A 463 5.10 2.80 8.55
N LEU A 464 5.86 3.53 7.75
CA LEU A 464 7.27 3.33 7.57
C LEU A 464 8.10 4.16 8.56
N GLY A 465 9.34 3.71 8.81
CA GLY A 465 10.29 4.39 9.67
C GLY A 465 9.95 4.34 11.16
N TYR A 466 10.56 5.24 11.91
CA TYR A 466 10.37 5.28 13.37
C TYR A 466 9.04 5.92 13.76
N GLU A 467 8.59 6.96 13.04
CA GLU A 467 7.25 7.52 13.27
C GLU A 467 6.15 6.52 12.87
N GLY A 468 6.40 5.71 11.82
CA GLY A 468 5.53 4.59 11.48
C GLY A 468 5.47 3.54 12.59
N SER A 469 6.59 3.25 13.23
CA SER A 469 6.63 2.34 14.38
C SER A 469 5.81 2.87 15.57
N ASN A 470 5.86 4.17 15.86
CA ASN A 470 5.00 4.79 16.87
C ASN A 470 3.51 4.66 16.52
N GLN A 471 3.18 4.89 15.25
CA GLN A 471 1.81 4.75 14.76
C GLN A 471 1.29 3.31 14.85
N ILE A 472 2.15 2.32 14.54
CA ILE A 472 1.82 0.89 14.69
C ILE A 472 1.62 0.55 16.16
N ALA A 473 2.47 1.06 17.06
CA ALA A 473 2.32 0.87 18.49
C ALA A 473 0.96 1.37 19.00
N ASP A 474 0.58 2.59 18.59
CA ASP A 474 -0.73 3.18 18.92
C ASP A 474 -1.89 2.32 18.37
N LEU A 475 -1.81 1.91 17.09
CA LEU A 475 -2.82 1.07 16.48
C LEU A 475 -2.97 -0.28 17.19
N VAL A 476 -1.86 -0.95 17.50
CA VAL A 476 -1.86 -2.27 18.15
C VAL A 476 -2.38 -2.15 19.56
N TYR A 477 -1.84 -1.22 20.35
CA TYR A 477 -2.22 -1.04 21.75
C TYR A 477 -3.72 -0.74 21.89
N ASN A 478 -4.24 0.15 21.07
CA ASN A 478 -5.66 0.55 21.10
C ASN A 478 -6.61 -0.46 20.42
N SER A 479 -6.09 -1.46 19.69
CA SER A 479 -6.90 -2.52 19.08
C SER A 479 -7.13 -3.71 20.00
N PHE A 480 -6.34 -3.88 21.05
CA PHE A 480 -6.56 -4.94 22.03
C PHE A 480 -7.36 -4.40 23.21
N ASN A 481 -8.40 -5.10 23.61
CA ASN A 481 -9.02 -4.88 24.90
C ASN A 481 -8.01 -5.25 25.99
N LEU A 482 -7.46 -4.27 26.64
CA LEU A 482 -6.54 -4.46 27.75
C LEU A 482 -7.35 -4.89 28.96
N GLY A 483 -7.20 -6.16 29.35
CA GLY A 483 -8.00 -6.78 30.40
C GLY A 483 -7.93 -6.09 31.76
N MET A 484 -7.03 -5.13 31.97
CA MET A 484 -6.91 -4.36 33.18
C MET A 484 -8.07 -3.36 33.33
N GLU A 485 -8.53 -2.72 32.26
CA GLU A 485 -9.66 -1.79 32.33
C GLU A 485 -10.94 -2.55 32.70
N ASP A 486 -11.21 -3.68 32.02
CA ASP A 486 -12.36 -4.54 32.38
C ASP A 486 -12.28 -5.09 33.80
N HIS A 487 -11.06 -5.42 34.25
CA HIS A 487 -10.82 -5.90 35.60
C HIS A 487 -11.04 -4.80 36.66
N LEU A 488 -10.54 -3.60 36.39
CA LEU A 488 -10.76 -2.44 37.27
C LEU A 488 -12.24 -2.06 37.32
N LEU A 489 -12.92 -2.03 36.16
CA LEU A 489 -14.36 -1.77 36.09
C LEU A 489 -15.18 -2.85 36.84
N SER A 490 -14.73 -4.11 36.80
CA SER A 490 -15.40 -5.21 37.53
C SER A 490 -15.16 -5.16 39.03
N ILE A 491 -13.98 -4.69 39.49
CA ILE A 491 -13.64 -4.60 40.91
C ILE A 491 -14.22 -3.33 41.55
N PHE A 492 -14.07 -2.18 40.91
CA PHE A 492 -14.40 -0.89 41.51
C PHE A 492 -15.78 -0.36 41.09
N GLY A 493 -16.48 -1.08 40.19
CA GLY A 493 -17.72 -0.60 39.59
C GLY A 493 -17.46 0.72 38.83
N GLY A 494 -17.87 0.84 37.61
CA GLY A 494 -17.70 2.09 36.88
C GLY A 494 -18.31 3.28 37.64
N HIS A 495 -17.79 4.48 37.41
CA HIS A 495 -18.33 5.72 38.00
C HIS A 495 -19.79 6.00 37.62
N ASP A 496 -20.31 5.31 36.63
CA ASP A 496 -21.70 5.40 36.18
C ASP A 496 -22.55 4.35 36.83
N THR A 497 -23.34 4.76 37.82
CA THR A 497 -24.46 3.97 38.37
C THR A 497 -25.62 3.77 37.39
N LYS A 498 -25.50 4.28 36.15
CA LYS A 498 -26.46 4.03 35.07
C LYS A 498 -26.09 2.73 34.39
N GLU A 499 -26.99 1.76 34.38
CA GLU A 499 -26.93 0.61 33.49
C GLU A 499 -26.71 1.12 32.05
N VAL A 500 -25.52 0.92 31.52
CA VAL A 500 -25.28 1.09 30.11
C VAL A 500 -26.05 -0.04 29.41
N ILE A 501 -27.26 0.29 28.98
CA ILE A 501 -28.01 -0.58 28.08
C ILE A 501 -27.20 -0.58 26.77
N THR A 502 -26.27 -1.51 26.65
CA THR A 502 -25.71 -1.86 25.34
C THR A 502 -26.91 -2.30 24.51
N LYS A 503 -27.34 -1.43 23.60
CA LYS A 503 -28.28 -1.83 22.55
C LYS A 503 -27.67 -3.06 21.90
N SER A 504 -28.27 -4.22 22.15
CA SER A 504 -27.96 -5.41 21.38
C SER A 504 -28.16 -5.01 19.91
N LEU A 505 -27.08 -5.02 19.12
CA LEU A 505 -27.21 -4.98 17.68
C LEU A 505 -28.04 -6.23 17.33
N SER A 506 -29.32 -6.05 17.16
CA SER A 506 -30.22 -7.07 16.65
C SER A 506 -29.77 -7.34 15.20
N THR A 507 -28.92 -8.33 15.06
CA THR A 507 -28.87 -9.08 13.82
C THR A 507 -30.29 -9.66 13.61
N SER A 508 -30.73 -9.66 12.39
CA SER A 508 -32.03 -10.07 11.87
C SER A 508 -32.49 -11.51 12.16
N ASP A 509 -31.96 -12.15 13.18
CA ASP A 509 -32.35 -13.45 13.66
C ASP A 509 -33.23 -13.26 14.89
N ASN A 510 -34.37 -13.97 14.94
CA ASN A 510 -35.39 -13.93 15.99
C ASN A 510 -34.95 -14.39 17.39
N LEU A 511 -33.64 -14.21 17.73
CA LEU A 511 -33.06 -14.54 19.01
C LEU A 511 -33.12 -13.33 19.95
N THR A 512 -33.82 -13.46 21.07
CA THR A 512 -33.92 -12.44 22.10
C THR A 512 -33.28 -12.94 23.40
N TRP A 513 -32.54 -12.07 24.07
CA TRP A 513 -32.00 -12.34 25.38
C TRP A 513 -33.00 -11.92 26.45
N SER A 514 -33.26 -12.80 27.40
CA SER A 514 -34.07 -12.48 28.58
C SER A 514 -33.26 -11.61 29.57
N ASN A 515 -33.96 -10.91 30.46
CA ASN A 515 -33.29 -10.04 31.45
C ASN A 515 -32.37 -10.81 32.39
N ASP A 516 -32.73 -12.02 32.77
CA ASP A 516 -31.92 -12.91 33.61
C ASP A 516 -30.70 -13.44 32.84
N GLY A 517 -30.84 -13.80 31.57
CA GLY A 517 -29.73 -14.17 30.68
C GLY A 517 -28.72 -13.04 30.50
N LEU A 518 -29.20 -11.81 30.31
CA LEU A 518 -28.33 -10.62 30.20
C LEU A 518 -27.63 -10.32 31.54
N ALA A 519 -28.34 -10.44 32.65
CA ALA A 519 -27.76 -10.25 33.99
C ALA A 519 -26.63 -11.26 34.27
N GLU A 520 -26.82 -12.52 33.87
CA GLU A 520 -25.82 -13.56 34.02
C GLU A 520 -24.64 -13.38 33.08
N LEU A 521 -24.89 -12.97 31.84
CA LEU A 521 -23.84 -12.62 30.87
C LEU A 521 -22.98 -11.46 31.38
N ASN A 522 -23.57 -10.46 32.03
CA ASN A 522 -22.86 -9.31 32.57
C ASN A 522 -21.98 -9.64 33.79
N LYS A 523 -22.22 -10.72 34.50
CA LYS A 523 -21.33 -11.22 35.58
C LYS A 523 -20.04 -11.83 35.03
N ILE A 524 -19.99 -12.16 33.73
CA ILE A 524 -18.83 -12.77 33.09
C ILE A 524 -17.79 -11.69 32.78
N PRO A 525 -16.51 -11.90 33.10
CA PRO A 525 -15.43 -10.97 32.77
C PRO A 525 -15.45 -10.56 31.29
N GLY A 526 -15.26 -9.25 31.00
CA GLY A 526 -15.44 -8.67 29.67
C GLY A 526 -14.65 -9.37 28.57
N PHE A 527 -13.42 -9.81 28.87
CA PHE A 527 -12.55 -10.48 27.90
C PHE A 527 -13.05 -11.86 27.42
N VAL A 528 -13.96 -12.53 28.16
CA VAL A 528 -14.59 -13.80 27.73
C VAL A 528 -16.07 -13.64 27.39
N ARG A 529 -16.68 -12.50 27.76
CA ARG A 529 -18.12 -12.26 27.61
C ARG A 529 -18.57 -12.39 26.15
N GLY A 530 -17.83 -11.82 25.22
CA GLY A 530 -18.11 -11.92 23.79
C GLY A 530 -18.06 -13.36 23.27
N LYS A 531 -17.11 -14.17 23.76
CA LYS A 531 -17.00 -15.59 23.42
C LYS A 531 -18.18 -16.39 23.97
N VAL A 532 -18.54 -16.16 25.23
CA VAL A 532 -19.68 -16.84 25.87
C VAL A 532 -20.97 -16.47 25.18
N LYS A 533 -21.20 -15.19 24.87
CA LYS A 533 -22.38 -14.73 24.14
C LYS A 533 -22.52 -15.46 22.81
N ARG A 534 -21.47 -15.47 21.98
CA ARG A 534 -21.48 -16.15 20.67
C ARG A 534 -21.74 -17.65 20.77
N ASN A 535 -21.11 -18.29 21.72
CA ASN A 535 -21.28 -19.73 21.94
C ASN A 535 -22.70 -20.06 22.39
N THR A 536 -23.27 -19.25 23.29
CA THR A 536 -24.67 -19.40 23.72
C THR A 536 -25.64 -19.16 22.58
N GLU A 537 -25.43 -18.13 21.77
CA GLU A 537 -26.26 -17.86 20.59
C GLU A 537 -26.15 -18.97 19.55
N LYS A 538 -24.96 -19.53 19.34
CA LYS A 538 -24.74 -20.68 18.45
C LYS A 538 -25.50 -21.91 18.96
N TYR A 539 -25.39 -22.20 20.25
CA TYR A 539 -26.12 -23.29 20.88
C TYR A 539 -27.64 -23.08 20.79
N ALA A 540 -28.14 -21.87 21.08
CA ALA A 540 -29.55 -21.54 20.98
C ALA A 540 -30.11 -21.73 19.56
N ARG A 541 -29.35 -21.38 18.54
CA ARG A 541 -29.71 -21.64 17.13
C ARG A 541 -29.76 -23.13 16.81
N GLN A 542 -28.78 -23.90 17.29
CA GLN A 542 -28.76 -25.37 17.09
C GLN A 542 -29.89 -26.08 17.81
N ALA A 543 -30.27 -25.57 18.97
CA ALA A 543 -31.36 -26.09 19.78
C ALA A 543 -32.73 -25.47 19.46
N ALA A 544 -32.82 -24.60 18.43
CA ALA A 544 -34.04 -23.87 18.03
C ALA A 544 -34.68 -23.07 19.19
N ILE A 545 -33.89 -22.54 20.10
CA ILE A 545 -34.33 -21.73 21.25
C ILE A 545 -34.40 -20.26 20.79
N GLN A 546 -35.55 -19.62 20.91
CA GLN A 546 -35.74 -18.22 20.50
C GLN A 546 -35.43 -17.22 21.62
N ILE A 547 -35.52 -17.61 22.89
CA ILE A 547 -35.27 -16.75 24.05
C ILE A 547 -34.13 -17.36 24.86
N ILE A 548 -33.03 -16.63 24.96
CA ILE A 548 -31.83 -17.05 25.68
C ILE A 548 -31.98 -16.64 27.15
N THR A 549 -32.08 -17.61 28.01
CA THR A 549 -32.14 -17.45 29.48
C THR A 549 -30.80 -17.81 30.12
N ALA A 550 -30.67 -17.58 31.44
CA ALA A 550 -29.52 -18.03 32.21
C ALA A 550 -29.30 -19.54 32.07
N ASP A 551 -30.38 -20.33 32.11
CA ASP A 551 -30.32 -21.79 31.94
C ASP A 551 -29.79 -22.20 30.58
N THR A 552 -30.15 -21.44 29.51
CA THR A 552 -29.62 -21.64 28.16
C THR A 552 -28.10 -21.40 28.11
N MET A 553 -27.60 -20.42 28.86
CA MET A 553 -26.15 -20.17 28.97
C MET A 553 -25.42 -21.32 29.66
N TYR A 554 -25.98 -21.87 30.75
CA TYR A 554 -25.39 -23.02 31.45
C TYR A 554 -25.41 -24.28 30.58
N ALA A 555 -26.52 -24.55 29.89
CA ALA A 555 -26.63 -25.66 28.94
C ALA A 555 -25.62 -25.54 27.80
N ALA A 556 -25.44 -24.33 27.25
CA ALA A 556 -24.43 -24.07 26.22
C ALA A 556 -23.00 -24.31 26.74
N LYS A 557 -22.73 -23.97 28.00
CA LYS A 557 -21.44 -24.22 28.63
C LYS A 557 -21.16 -25.71 28.79
N GLU A 558 -22.15 -26.47 29.24
CA GLU A 558 -22.05 -27.94 29.41
C GLU A 558 -21.84 -28.63 28.04
N ALA A 559 -22.59 -28.24 27.03
CA ALA A 559 -22.46 -28.76 25.65
C ALA A 559 -21.10 -28.48 24.99
N LEU A 560 -20.38 -27.47 25.46
CA LEU A 560 -19.02 -27.14 24.99
C LEU A 560 -17.90 -27.74 25.82
N ALA A 561 -18.24 -28.25 27.04
CA ALA A 561 -17.30 -28.93 27.92
C ALA A 561 -17.29 -30.45 27.70
N ALA A 562 -18.31 -30.97 27.02
CA ALA A 562 -18.39 -32.35 26.54
C ALA A 562 -17.80 -32.48 25.13
#